data_23192fdb0e18254df182d17fe574d4b7
#
_entry.id   23192fdb0e18254df182d17fe574d4b7
#
_cell.length_a   1.000
_cell.length_b   1.000
_cell.length_c   1.000
_cell.angle_alpha   90.00
_cell.angle_beta   90.00
_cell.angle_gamma   90.00
#
_symmetry.space_group_name_H-M   'P 1'
#
loop_
_entity.id
_entity.type
_entity.pdbx_description
1 polymer ?
#
loop_
_entity_poly.entity_id
_entity_poly.type
_entity_poly.pdbx_seq_one_letter_code
_entity_poly.pdbx_strand_id
1 'polypeptide(L)'
;MNAADEERTMSNAVERRSLLIEENADAAVPMLAVERRSVQGEDGSETEREFVVGYAARFGVRSLLLGDFYERIDPAAFGLVSERRGRKRKLETRALFNHDSNYPLARYPRTLSLTVDEVGLRYEFPVPDSSYGRDLANNIRDGIVLGSSFAFTVAKGGDEWAIEDGQSVRTIRSVDSLLDVGPCTYPAY
;
A
#
# COMPACT_ATOMS: atom_id res chain seq x y z
N MET A 1 34.89 8.49 -1.29
CA MET A 1 33.47 8.27 -1.58
C MET A 1 32.98 9.58 -2.14
N ASN A 2 32.39 9.59 -3.32
CA ASN A 2 32.08 10.82 -4.06
C ASN A 2 30.61 11.17 -3.79
N ALA A 3 30.25 12.45 -3.71
CA ALA A 3 28.87 12.91 -3.47
C ALA A 3 27.81 12.26 -4.39
N ALA A 4 28.23 11.87 -5.61
CA ALA A 4 27.39 11.12 -6.55
C ALA A 4 27.07 9.67 -6.10
N ASP A 5 27.94 9.05 -5.27
CA ASP A 5 27.70 7.72 -4.74
C ASP A 5 26.80 7.76 -3.50
N GLU A 6 26.86 8.83 -2.71
CA GLU A 6 25.93 9.07 -1.60
C GLU A 6 24.52 9.38 -2.11
N GLU A 7 24.38 10.22 -3.13
CA GLU A 7 23.09 10.51 -3.78
C GLU A 7 22.47 9.24 -4.41
N ARG A 8 23.31 8.34 -4.97
CA ARG A 8 22.85 7.08 -5.56
C ARG A 8 22.40 6.08 -4.51
N THR A 9 23.01 6.10 -3.31
CA THR A 9 22.65 5.20 -2.19
C THR A 9 21.33 5.62 -1.55
N MET A 10 21.04 6.92 -1.43
CA MET A 10 19.79 7.42 -0.88
C MET A 10 18.58 7.19 -1.78
N SER A 11 18.77 7.18 -3.11
CA SER A 11 17.68 6.98 -4.09
C SER A 11 17.13 5.54 -4.17
N ASN A 12 17.78 4.55 -3.54
CA ASN A 12 17.37 3.14 -3.57
C ASN A 12 16.96 2.58 -2.21
N ALA A 13 16.88 3.42 -1.18
CA ALA A 13 16.42 2.98 0.13
C ALA A 13 14.96 2.53 0.08
N VAL A 14 14.68 1.35 0.61
CA VAL A 14 13.30 0.86 0.77
C VAL A 14 12.65 1.60 1.92
N GLU A 15 11.56 2.29 1.61
CA GLU A 15 10.76 3.01 2.58
C GLU A 15 9.47 2.23 2.87
N ARG A 16 8.99 2.31 4.11
CA ARG A 16 7.72 1.71 4.54
C ARG A 16 6.83 2.79 5.12
N ARG A 17 5.57 2.76 4.74
CA ARG A 17 4.54 3.67 5.25
C ARG A 17 3.29 2.90 5.56
N SER A 18 2.69 3.21 6.68
CA SER A 18 1.47 2.58 7.16
C SER A 18 0.41 3.64 7.39
N LEU A 19 -0.84 3.26 7.20
CA LEU A 19 -2.00 4.09 7.41
C LEU A 19 -2.76 3.60 8.64
N LEU A 20 -2.97 4.49 9.62
CA LEU A 20 -3.98 4.33 10.65
C LEU A 20 -5.35 4.75 10.11
N ILE A 21 -6.38 4.07 10.58
CA ILE A 21 -7.75 4.52 10.46
C ILE A 21 -8.01 5.48 11.62
N GLU A 22 -8.05 6.78 11.36
CA GLU A 22 -8.65 7.70 12.34
C GLU A 22 -10.17 7.53 12.29
N GLU A 23 -10.80 7.28 13.43
CA GLU A 23 -12.27 7.14 13.57
C GLU A 23 -13.06 8.41 13.19
N ASN A 24 -12.40 9.52 12.93
CA ASN A 24 -13.00 10.84 12.65
C ASN A 24 -12.91 11.29 11.19
N ALA A 25 -12.49 10.46 10.27
CA ALA A 25 -12.65 10.81 8.87
C ALA A 25 -14.11 10.58 8.46
N ASP A 26 -14.67 11.48 7.68
CA ASP A 26 -15.89 11.31 6.86
C ASP A 26 -15.72 10.11 5.89
N ALA A 27 -15.38 8.94 6.41
CA ALA A 27 -14.93 7.79 5.67
C ALA A 27 -16.11 6.89 5.35
N ALA A 28 -16.81 7.22 4.28
CA ALA A 28 -17.74 6.29 3.62
C ALA A 28 -17.04 5.02 3.09
N VAL A 29 -15.69 4.95 3.14
CA VAL A 29 -14.90 3.85 2.60
C VAL A 29 -13.97 3.29 3.68
N PRO A 30 -14.15 2.02 4.10
CA PRO A 30 -13.25 1.41 5.07
C PRO A 30 -11.84 1.29 4.50
N MET A 31 -10.83 1.67 5.30
CA MET A 31 -9.42 1.63 4.90
C MET A 31 -8.84 0.20 4.86
N LEU A 32 -9.48 -0.74 5.57
CA LEU A 32 -9.19 -2.16 5.56
C LEU A 32 -10.46 -2.93 5.94
N ALA A 33 -10.83 -3.92 5.14
CA ALA A 33 -12.01 -4.75 5.38
C ALA A 33 -11.86 -6.16 4.80
N VAL A 34 -12.70 -7.07 5.29
CA VAL A 34 -12.96 -8.36 4.62
C VAL A 34 -14.35 -8.28 4.01
N GLU A 35 -14.41 -8.38 2.70
CA GLU A 35 -15.65 -8.37 1.92
C GLU A 35 -15.98 -9.77 1.41
N ARG A 36 -17.27 -10.14 1.47
CA ARG A 36 -17.78 -11.37 0.85
C ARG A 36 -18.46 -11.03 -0.46
N ARG A 37 -18.08 -11.74 -1.53
CA ARG A 37 -18.61 -11.53 -2.88
C ARG A 37 -18.93 -12.86 -3.55
N SER A 38 -20.01 -12.88 -4.33
CA SER A 38 -20.26 -13.97 -5.29
C SER A 38 -19.27 -13.90 -6.44
N VAL A 39 -18.64 -15.00 -6.77
CA VAL A 39 -17.68 -15.14 -7.85
C VAL A 39 -18.17 -16.23 -8.80
N GLN A 40 -18.27 -15.93 -10.08
CA GLN A 40 -18.59 -16.95 -11.10
C GLN A 40 -17.35 -17.81 -11.38
N GLY A 41 -17.54 -19.13 -11.27
CA GLY A 41 -16.58 -20.12 -11.74
C GLY A 41 -16.56 -20.20 -13.27
N GLU A 42 -15.50 -20.80 -13.83
CA GLU A 42 -15.39 -21.04 -15.27
C GLU A 42 -16.51 -21.98 -15.80
N ASP A 43 -17.11 -22.78 -14.94
CA ASP A 43 -18.24 -23.68 -15.22
C ASP A 43 -19.61 -23.01 -15.06
N GLY A 44 -19.65 -21.70 -14.78
CA GLY A 44 -20.86 -20.93 -14.54
C GLY A 44 -21.46 -21.08 -13.13
N SER A 45 -20.81 -21.84 -12.23
CA SER A 45 -21.22 -21.93 -10.84
C SER A 45 -20.96 -20.62 -10.09
N GLU A 46 -21.85 -20.24 -9.17
CA GLU A 46 -21.63 -19.14 -8.24
C GLU A 46 -21.10 -19.68 -6.91
N THR A 47 -19.98 -19.10 -6.47
CA THR A 47 -19.40 -19.44 -5.16
C THR A 47 -19.11 -18.17 -4.37
N GLU A 48 -19.44 -18.19 -3.09
CA GLU A 48 -19.09 -17.11 -2.17
C GLU A 48 -17.58 -17.13 -1.86
N ARG A 49 -16.92 -16.00 -2.04
CA ARG A 49 -15.50 -15.83 -1.71
C ARG A 49 -15.29 -14.59 -0.86
N GLU A 50 -14.34 -14.69 0.03
CA GLU A 50 -13.91 -13.56 0.86
C GLU A 50 -12.66 -12.90 0.28
N PHE A 51 -12.64 -11.58 0.34
CA PHE A 51 -11.54 -10.75 -0.14
C PHE A 51 -11.07 -9.82 0.97
N VAL A 52 -9.78 -9.70 1.14
CA VAL A 52 -9.19 -8.59 1.89
C VAL A 52 -9.09 -7.41 0.92
N VAL A 53 -9.64 -6.28 1.34
CA VAL A 53 -9.63 -5.03 0.59
C VAL A 53 -9.05 -3.94 1.49
N GLY A 54 -8.12 -3.16 0.98
CA GLY A 54 -7.53 -2.08 1.75
C GLY A 54 -6.90 -0.98 0.89
N TYR A 55 -6.59 0.13 1.53
CA TYR A 55 -5.80 1.21 0.95
C TYR A 55 -4.39 1.20 1.54
N ALA A 56 -3.40 0.94 0.70
CA ALA A 56 -2.01 0.96 1.09
C ALA A 56 -1.48 2.40 1.32
N ALA A 57 -1.99 3.36 0.56
CA ALA A 57 -1.70 4.79 0.69
C ALA A 57 -2.95 5.61 0.44
N ARG A 58 -3.10 6.75 1.13
CA ARG A 58 -4.10 7.80 0.83
C ARG A 58 -3.42 8.99 0.18
N PHE A 59 -4.13 9.63 -0.75
CA PHE A 59 -3.62 10.82 -1.43
C PHE A 59 -4.00 12.11 -0.69
N GLY A 60 -3.13 13.11 -0.81
CA GLY A 60 -3.38 14.46 -0.32
C GLY A 60 -3.42 14.62 1.20
N VAL A 61 -3.38 13.52 1.95
CA VAL A 61 -3.40 13.55 3.41
C VAL A 61 -1.97 13.67 3.93
N ARG A 62 -1.77 14.56 4.92
CA ARG A 62 -0.49 14.69 5.61
C ARG A 62 -0.34 13.51 6.60
N SER A 63 0.82 12.87 6.61
CA SER A 63 1.17 11.84 7.60
C SER A 63 1.20 12.41 9.01
N LEU A 64 1.28 11.55 10.02
CA LEU A 64 1.81 11.94 11.33
C LEU A 64 3.27 12.38 11.19
N LEU A 65 3.84 12.96 12.23
CA LEU A 65 5.22 13.45 12.23
C LEU A 65 6.22 12.29 12.10
N LEU A 66 7.01 12.29 11.03
CA LEU A 66 8.03 11.29 10.73
C LEU A 66 9.41 11.76 11.19
N GLY A 67 9.66 11.72 12.49
CA GLY A 67 10.86 12.33 13.06
C GLY A 67 10.72 13.85 13.10
N ASP A 68 11.20 14.56 12.10
CA ASP A 68 11.20 16.02 12.01
C ASP A 68 10.44 16.58 10.79
N PHE A 69 9.73 15.74 10.04
CA PHE A 69 8.97 16.15 8.87
C PHE A 69 7.63 15.43 8.76
N TYR A 70 6.73 16.00 7.98
CA TYR A 70 5.49 15.36 7.52
C TYR A 70 5.66 14.86 6.09
N GLU A 71 4.88 13.84 5.72
CA GLU A 71 4.87 13.32 4.35
C GLU A 71 3.46 13.38 3.76
N ARG A 72 3.39 13.54 2.45
CA ARG A 72 2.18 13.49 1.65
C ARG A 72 2.44 12.67 0.39
N ILE A 73 1.47 11.85 0.00
CA ILE A 73 1.54 11.10 -1.24
C ILE A 73 0.71 11.83 -2.30
N ASP A 74 1.36 12.17 -3.41
CA ASP A 74 0.70 12.79 -4.56
C ASP A 74 -0.11 11.72 -5.33
N PRO A 75 -1.29 12.04 -5.89
CA PRO A 75 -2.06 11.10 -6.71
C PRO A 75 -1.27 10.51 -7.90
N ALA A 76 -0.32 11.24 -8.45
CA ALA A 76 0.54 10.77 -9.54
C ALA A 76 1.63 9.79 -9.09
N ALA A 77 1.89 9.66 -7.77
CA ALA A 77 3.03 8.88 -7.24
C ALA A 77 3.07 7.43 -7.73
N PHE A 78 1.90 6.82 -7.95
CA PHE A 78 1.77 5.44 -8.38
C PHE A 78 1.47 5.26 -9.88
N GLY A 79 1.94 6.15 -10.75
CA GLY A 79 1.88 6.00 -12.21
C GLY A 79 2.37 4.63 -12.70
N LEU A 80 3.29 4.01 -11.94
CA LEU A 80 3.76 2.65 -12.20
C LEU A 80 2.66 1.56 -12.17
N VAL A 81 1.57 1.78 -11.45
CA VAL A 81 0.42 0.86 -11.39
C VAL A 81 -0.51 1.10 -12.57
N SER A 82 -0.73 2.36 -12.95
CA SER A 82 -1.63 2.78 -14.03
C SER A 82 -1.04 2.54 -15.41
N GLU A 83 0.25 2.81 -15.58
CA GLU A 83 0.94 2.78 -16.87
C GLU A 83 1.54 1.41 -17.17
N ARG A 84 0.70 0.44 -17.54
CA ARG A 84 1.16 -0.92 -17.89
C ARG A 84 1.90 -1.01 -19.24
N ARG A 85 1.71 -0.06 -20.16
CA ARG A 85 2.28 -0.08 -21.51
C ARG A 85 3.68 0.51 -21.56
N GLY A 86 4.65 -0.26 -22.06
CA GLY A 86 6.00 0.22 -22.38
C GLY A 86 7.05 0.07 -21.30
N ARG A 87 6.74 -0.48 -20.11
CA ARG A 87 7.74 -0.70 -19.06
C ARG A 87 8.70 -1.82 -19.40
N LYS A 88 9.99 -1.53 -19.28
CA LYS A 88 11.07 -2.53 -19.37
C LYS A 88 11.10 -3.46 -18.14
N ARG A 89 10.60 -3.01 -17.00
CA ARG A 89 10.57 -3.77 -15.74
C ARG A 89 9.13 -4.12 -15.36
N LYS A 90 8.89 -5.40 -15.10
CA LYS A 90 7.60 -5.91 -14.65
C LYS A 90 7.40 -5.53 -13.18
N LEU A 91 6.21 -5.02 -12.86
CA LEU A 91 5.81 -4.78 -11.47
C LEU A 91 5.67 -6.11 -10.73
N GLU A 92 6.41 -6.28 -9.64
CA GLU A 92 6.48 -7.53 -8.86
C GLU A 92 6.14 -7.27 -7.39
N THR A 93 4.96 -6.76 -7.14
CA THR A 93 4.46 -6.46 -5.80
C THR A 93 3.88 -7.71 -5.13
N ARG A 94 4.05 -7.83 -3.84
CA ARG A 94 3.42 -8.85 -2.98
C ARG A 94 2.41 -8.19 -2.05
N ALA A 95 1.38 -8.95 -1.65
CA ALA A 95 0.66 -8.64 -0.43
C ALA A 95 1.30 -9.45 0.70
N LEU A 96 1.74 -8.76 1.75
CA LEU A 96 2.38 -9.34 2.93
C LEU A 96 1.65 -8.89 4.19
N PHE A 97 1.60 -9.75 5.21
CA PHE A 97 1.19 -9.33 6.54
C PHE A 97 2.41 -8.81 7.30
N ASN A 98 2.31 -7.60 7.84
CA ASN A 98 3.41 -6.95 8.60
C ASN A 98 4.75 -6.83 7.84
N HIS A 99 4.76 -6.74 6.50
CA HIS A 99 5.98 -6.77 5.69
C HIS A 99 6.83 -8.04 5.86
N ASP A 100 6.24 -9.10 6.41
CA ASP A 100 6.96 -10.34 6.66
C ASP A 100 6.81 -11.30 5.47
N SER A 101 7.93 -11.62 4.84
CA SER A 101 7.97 -12.54 3.70
C SER A 101 7.58 -13.99 4.05
N ASN A 102 7.51 -14.34 5.34
CA ASN A 102 7.01 -15.64 5.80
C ASN A 102 5.48 -15.73 5.76
N TYR A 103 4.78 -14.58 5.65
CA TYR A 103 3.32 -14.50 5.55
C TYR A 103 2.87 -13.87 4.22
N PRO A 104 3.17 -14.53 3.07
CA PRO A 104 2.76 -14.03 1.76
C PRO A 104 1.26 -14.28 1.57
N LEU A 105 0.51 -13.22 1.27
CA LEU A 105 -0.94 -13.28 1.10
C LEU A 105 -1.35 -13.34 -0.37
N ALA A 106 -0.69 -12.56 -1.22
CA ALA A 106 -1.00 -12.52 -2.65
C ALA A 106 0.17 -11.98 -3.47
N ARG A 107 0.08 -12.12 -4.81
CA ARG A 107 1.08 -11.63 -5.76
C ARG A 107 0.43 -10.93 -6.95
N TYR A 108 0.92 -9.73 -7.27
CA TYR A 108 0.54 -9.00 -8.47
C TYR A 108 1.23 -9.57 -9.73
N PRO A 109 0.55 -9.71 -10.87
CA PRO A 109 -0.87 -9.44 -11.10
C PRO A 109 -1.75 -10.70 -10.97
N ARG A 110 -1.26 -11.77 -10.32
CA ARG A 110 -1.92 -13.08 -10.35
C ARG A 110 -3.12 -13.19 -9.40
N THR A 111 -2.89 -12.86 -8.13
CA THR A 111 -3.90 -12.96 -7.05
C THR A 111 -4.07 -11.65 -6.30
N LEU A 112 -3.22 -10.66 -6.56
CA LEU A 112 -3.30 -9.32 -6.03
C LEU A 112 -3.75 -8.37 -7.13
N SER A 113 -4.78 -7.61 -6.88
CA SER A 113 -5.20 -6.47 -7.69
C SER A 113 -4.70 -5.18 -7.04
N LEU A 114 -4.21 -4.26 -7.86
CA LEU A 114 -3.80 -2.92 -7.46
C LEU A 114 -4.54 -1.92 -8.35
N THR A 115 -5.16 -0.94 -7.73
CA THR A 115 -5.90 0.12 -8.41
C THR A 115 -5.55 1.47 -7.78
N VAL A 116 -5.32 2.47 -8.62
CA VAL A 116 -5.21 3.86 -8.19
C VAL A 116 -6.55 4.52 -8.46
N ASP A 117 -7.19 5.03 -7.42
CA ASP A 117 -8.46 5.75 -7.49
C ASP A 117 -8.34 7.15 -6.86
N GLU A 118 -9.44 7.83 -6.62
CA GLU A 118 -9.46 9.20 -6.05
C GLU A 118 -9.03 9.22 -4.58
N VAL A 119 -9.17 8.10 -3.86
CA VAL A 119 -8.83 7.97 -2.44
C VAL A 119 -7.36 7.66 -2.25
N GLY A 120 -6.81 6.74 -3.07
CA GLY A 120 -5.45 6.28 -2.89
C GLY A 120 -5.01 5.09 -3.73
N LEU A 121 -4.01 4.40 -3.23
CA LEU A 121 -3.57 3.11 -3.76
C LEU A 121 -4.36 1.98 -3.08
N ARG A 122 -5.38 1.49 -3.76
CA ARG A 122 -6.22 0.38 -3.31
C ARG A 122 -5.59 -0.96 -3.68
N TYR A 123 -5.63 -1.91 -2.77
CA TYR A 123 -5.29 -3.30 -3.02
C TYR A 123 -6.45 -4.22 -2.65
N GLU A 124 -6.54 -5.34 -3.36
CA GLU A 124 -7.45 -6.42 -3.00
C GLU A 124 -6.90 -7.79 -3.39
N PHE A 125 -7.23 -8.80 -2.60
CA PHE A 125 -6.89 -10.20 -2.88
C PHE A 125 -7.88 -11.16 -2.19
N PRO A 126 -8.15 -12.34 -2.78
CA PRO A 126 -8.95 -13.36 -2.10
C PRO A 126 -8.24 -13.82 -0.83
N VAL A 127 -8.98 -14.00 0.25
CA VAL A 127 -8.44 -14.57 1.51
C VAL A 127 -7.75 -15.89 1.19
N PRO A 128 -6.44 -16.04 1.50
CA PRO A 128 -5.72 -17.29 1.23
C PRO A 128 -6.30 -18.46 2.02
N ASP A 129 -6.42 -19.60 1.38
CA ASP A 129 -6.80 -20.84 2.08
C ASP A 129 -5.60 -21.44 2.83
N SER A 130 -5.15 -20.71 3.83
CA SER A 130 -4.10 -21.07 4.78
C SER A 130 -4.56 -20.71 6.19
N SER A 131 -3.95 -21.31 7.23
CA SER A 131 -4.29 -20.97 8.61
C SER A 131 -4.11 -19.46 8.86
N TYR A 132 -2.93 -18.91 8.52
CA TYR A 132 -2.65 -17.48 8.71
C TYR A 132 -3.53 -16.56 7.87
N GLY A 133 -4.01 -16.99 6.70
CA GLY A 133 -4.95 -16.21 5.87
C GLY A 133 -6.32 -16.10 6.54
N ARG A 134 -6.83 -17.21 7.07
CA ARG A 134 -8.09 -17.23 7.83
C ARG A 134 -7.99 -16.49 9.14
N ASP A 135 -6.88 -16.66 9.87
CA ASP A 135 -6.63 -15.93 11.12
C ASP A 135 -6.56 -14.44 10.88
N LEU A 136 -5.88 -13.99 9.81
CA LEU A 136 -5.83 -12.58 9.42
C LEU A 136 -7.23 -12.03 9.12
N ALA A 137 -8.05 -12.75 8.34
CA ALA A 137 -9.40 -12.31 8.01
C ALA A 137 -10.27 -12.16 9.28
N ASN A 138 -10.14 -13.06 10.25
CA ASN A 138 -10.81 -12.95 11.54
C ASN A 138 -10.29 -11.73 12.32
N ASN A 139 -8.97 -11.54 12.41
CA ASN A 139 -8.36 -10.42 13.11
C ASN A 139 -8.78 -9.05 12.52
N ILE A 140 -8.99 -8.98 11.20
CA ILE A 140 -9.53 -7.76 10.56
C ILE A 140 -11.00 -7.54 10.99
N ARG A 141 -11.84 -8.58 10.96
CA ARG A 141 -13.27 -8.47 11.38
C ARG A 141 -13.41 -8.07 12.84
N ASP A 142 -12.54 -8.62 13.67
CA ASP A 142 -12.57 -8.38 15.12
C ASP A 142 -11.91 -7.04 15.50
N GLY A 143 -11.41 -6.27 14.52
CA GLY A 143 -10.76 -4.99 14.76
C GLY A 143 -9.39 -5.10 15.45
N ILE A 144 -8.75 -6.26 15.42
CA ILE A 144 -7.39 -6.47 15.96
C ILE A 144 -6.34 -5.97 14.97
N VAL A 145 -6.60 -6.12 13.66
CA VAL A 145 -5.77 -5.60 12.58
C VAL A 145 -6.57 -4.54 11.83
N LEU A 146 -6.18 -3.29 11.98
CA LEU A 146 -6.89 -2.12 11.44
C LEU A 146 -6.07 -1.36 10.40
N GLY A 147 -4.76 -1.54 10.39
CA GLY A 147 -3.85 -0.76 9.56
C GLY A 147 -3.48 -1.44 8.25
N SER A 148 -3.12 -0.62 7.28
CA SER A 148 -2.48 -1.03 6.04
C SER A 148 -1.12 -0.36 5.90
N SER A 149 -0.22 -1.00 5.16
CA SER A 149 1.13 -0.51 4.92
C SER A 149 1.58 -0.80 3.50
N PHE A 150 2.60 -0.07 3.04
CA PHE A 150 3.28 -0.34 1.78
C PHE A 150 4.78 -0.08 1.89
N ALA A 151 5.56 -0.85 1.12
CA ALA A 151 6.99 -0.68 1.00
C ALA A 151 7.35 -0.31 -0.44
N PHE A 152 8.17 0.72 -0.59
CA PHE A 152 8.47 1.32 -1.89
C PHE A 152 9.88 1.91 -1.93
N THR A 153 10.31 2.29 -3.13
CA THR A 153 11.45 3.16 -3.35
C THR A 153 11.01 4.39 -4.13
N VAL A 154 11.60 5.53 -3.83
CA VAL A 154 11.32 6.78 -4.54
C VAL A 154 12.14 6.85 -5.82
N ALA A 155 11.54 7.30 -6.91
CA ALA A 155 12.27 7.57 -8.15
C ALA A 155 13.26 8.71 -7.96
N LYS A 156 14.32 8.74 -8.75
CA LYS A 156 15.29 9.87 -8.69
C LYS A 156 14.57 11.20 -8.98
N GLY A 157 14.62 12.13 -8.03
CA GLY A 157 13.85 13.38 -8.09
C GLY A 157 12.33 13.17 -7.99
N GLY A 158 11.91 12.05 -7.43
CA GLY A 158 10.50 11.69 -7.27
C GLY A 158 9.85 12.20 -5.99
N ASP A 159 10.54 13.01 -5.22
CA ASP A 159 10.01 13.72 -4.05
C ASP A 159 10.32 15.22 -4.10
N GLU A 160 9.55 15.98 -3.38
CA GLU A 160 9.69 17.42 -3.26
C GLU A 160 9.56 17.81 -1.79
N TRP A 161 10.42 18.75 -1.36
CA TRP A 161 10.43 19.27 0.00
C TRP A 161 9.99 20.72 0.03
N ALA A 162 9.11 21.04 0.96
CA ALA A 162 8.61 22.40 1.18
C ALA A 162 8.51 22.71 2.67
N ILE A 163 8.48 23.98 3.02
CA ILE A 163 8.11 24.44 4.37
C ILE A 163 6.66 24.92 4.29
N GLU A 164 5.78 24.26 5.01
CA GLU A 164 4.36 24.61 5.14
C GLU A 164 4.06 24.90 6.62
N ASP A 165 3.60 26.10 6.92
CA ASP A 165 3.29 26.55 8.30
C ASP A 165 4.49 26.38 9.28
N GLY A 166 5.70 26.59 8.79
CA GLY A 166 6.94 26.43 9.58
C GLY A 166 7.39 24.97 9.77
N GLN A 167 6.74 24.02 9.13
CA GLN A 167 7.04 22.59 9.22
C GLN A 167 7.57 22.05 7.90
N SER A 168 8.53 21.14 7.97
CA SER A 168 9.05 20.45 6.79
C SER A 168 8.03 19.43 6.29
N VAL A 169 7.69 19.49 5.01
CA VAL A 169 6.76 18.56 4.36
C VAL A 169 7.42 17.96 3.12
N ARG A 170 7.47 16.65 3.08
CA ARG A 170 7.91 15.87 1.92
C ARG A 170 6.70 15.42 1.11
N THR A 171 6.66 15.73 -0.18
CA THR A 171 5.63 15.21 -1.09
C THR A 171 6.24 14.15 -2.01
N ILE A 172 5.79 12.90 -1.91
CA ILE A 172 6.19 11.82 -2.83
C ILE A 172 5.39 11.97 -4.12
N ARG A 173 6.08 12.23 -5.23
CA ARG A 173 5.48 12.46 -6.56
C ARG A 173 5.68 11.29 -7.51
N SER A 174 6.69 10.45 -7.27
CA SER A 174 6.95 9.30 -8.13
C SER A 174 7.64 8.17 -7.38
N VAL A 175 6.99 7.03 -7.35
CA VAL A 175 7.51 5.76 -6.82
C VAL A 175 8.20 5.00 -7.96
N ASP A 176 9.43 4.55 -7.75
CA ASP A 176 10.18 3.71 -8.71
C ASP A 176 9.77 2.25 -8.61
N SER A 177 9.71 1.72 -7.41
CA SER A 177 9.34 0.33 -7.15
C SER A 177 8.35 0.25 -6.00
N LEU A 178 7.29 -0.53 -6.18
CA LEU A 178 6.35 -0.93 -5.14
C LEU A 178 6.64 -2.39 -4.79
N LEU A 179 7.21 -2.63 -3.61
CA LEU A 179 7.70 -3.96 -3.21
C LEU A 179 6.58 -4.78 -2.60
N ASP A 180 5.90 -4.22 -1.60
CA ASP A 180 4.74 -4.86 -0.99
C ASP A 180 3.67 -3.86 -0.57
N VAL A 181 2.48 -4.39 -0.36
CA VAL A 181 1.31 -3.76 0.25
C VAL A 181 0.69 -4.76 1.21
N GLY A 182 -0.11 -4.32 2.16
CA GLY A 182 -0.91 -5.28 2.93
C GLY A 182 -1.29 -4.82 4.32
N PRO A 183 -2.08 -5.66 5.03
CA PRO A 183 -2.48 -5.41 6.39
C PRO A 183 -1.29 -5.38 7.35
N CYS A 184 -1.35 -4.52 8.35
CA CYS A 184 -0.36 -4.48 9.42
C CYS A 184 -1.01 -4.25 10.79
N THR A 185 -0.40 -4.85 11.82
CA THR A 185 -0.90 -4.77 13.20
C THR A 185 -0.61 -3.41 13.82
N TYR A 186 0.61 -2.92 13.60
CA TYR A 186 1.06 -1.63 14.09
C TYR A 186 1.42 -0.77 12.89
N PRO A 187 0.49 0.02 12.40
CA PRO A 187 0.83 1.03 11.42
C PRO A 187 1.86 1.97 12.06
N ALA A 188 2.87 2.37 11.27
CA ALA A 188 3.97 3.19 11.77
C ALA A 188 3.52 4.59 12.25
N TYR A 189 2.26 4.89 12.10
CA TYR A 189 1.62 6.17 12.45
C TYR A 189 0.15 5.99 12.75
#